data_a3f8622349df10cec75d3ec1249967a1
#
_entry.id   a3f8622349df10cec75d3ec1249967a1
#
_cell.length_a   1.000
_cell.length_b   1.000
_cell.length_c   1.000
_cell.angle_alpha   90.00
_cell.angle_beta   90.00
_cell.angle_gamma   90.00
#
_symmetry.space_group_name_H-M   'P 1'
#
loop_
_entity.id
_entity.type
_entity.pdbx_description
1 polymer ?
#
loop_
_entity_poly.entity_id
_entity_poly.type
_entity_poly.pdbx_seq_one_letter_code
_entity_poly.pdbx_strand_id
1 'polypeptide(L)'
;MPELMKLIEDWNGYVALSDVNKGENYEQQLKETIDLLSNANHLPPHKHEYLLREALTTSDFPYLFGDVLDRQVLASYKAVDPVWKQFVKMSTVKDFKTAYRFAITGGDQYLAEVAEKGEYLASERDEAKYELAVKKYGRQFDISWETLINDDLGALKDTPERFARAAVRTEHRIVTALYARNAVTYTAAHGNMVATALTIASLETGLESMAAQTDANTEPIMNRAKFIVVPPALEMTARQILTSATKVWSDNAAGPAAYPTNNVVAQMGLTLVVDPYLPIIDTTDGATGWYLFSDPKDIAAIEVAHLSGHERPEICMKASDKVTVGGGAIGPMSGDFATDNVFYRVRLVFGGVTEDYRATYMGGSTL
;
A
#
# COMPACT_ATOMS: atom_id res chain seq x y z
N MET A 1 -11.12 16.44 -20.11
CA MET A 1 -10.42 17.68 -20.56
C MET A 1 -9.93 18.52 -19.39
N PRO A 2 -10.75 18.93 -18.38
CA PRO A 2 -10.24 19.75 -17.27
C PRO A 2 -9.21 19.03 -16.38
N GLU A 3 -9.21 17.71 -16.30
CA GLU A 3 -8.33 16.94 -15.42
C GLU A 3 -6.90 16.84 -15.94
N LEU A 4 -6.69 16.73 -17.23
CA LEU A 4 -5.34 16.71 -17.82
C LEU A 4 -4.64 18.08 -17.73
N MET A 5 -5.41 19.18 -17.82
CA MET A 5 -4.87 20.52 -17.61
C MET A 5 -4.52 20.78 -16.14
N LYS A 6 -5.31 20.28 -15.18
CA LYS A 6 -4.97 20.34 -13.75
C LYS A 6 -3.67 19.61 -13.41
N LEU A 7 -3.36 18.50 -14.10
CA LEU A 7 -2.10 17.78 -13.93
C LEU A 7 -0.86 18.60 -14.31
N ILE A 8 -1.03 19.62 -15.16
CA ILE A 8 0.04 20.53 -15.55
C ILE A 8 0.21 21.68 -14.53
N GLU A 9 -0.89 22.12 -13.91
CA GLU A 9 -0.89 23.23 -12.94
C GLU A 9 -0.36 22.81 -11.55
N ASP A 10 -0.52 21.54 -11.15
CA ASP A 10 0.01 20.99 -9.88
C ASP A 10 1.53 20.69 -9.90
N TRP A 11 2.23 21.20 -10.90
CA TRP A 11 3.64 20.90 -11.20
C TRP A 11 4.68 21.41 -10.20
N ASN A 12 4.38 22.32 -9.32
CA ASN A 12 5.35 23.05 -8.48
C ASN A 12 6.10 22.21 -7.43
N GLY A 13 6.51 20.99 -7.73
CA GLY A 13 7.30 20.16 -6.80
C GLY A 13 7.80 18.82 -7.33
N TYR A 14 7.60 18.54 -8.61
CA TYR A 14 7.99 17.25 -9.18
C TYR A 14 9.32 17.34 -9.96
N VAL A 15 10.38 16.75 -9.42
CA VAL A 15 11.63 16.49 -10.14
C VAL A 15 11.45 15.15 -10.86
N ALA A 16 11.26 15.17 -12.17
CA ALA A 16 11.24 13.95 -12.98
C ALA A 16 12.63 13.31 -12.98
N LEU A 17 12.71 11.98 -12.87
CA LEU A 17 13.95 11.20 -12.90
C LEU A 17 14.76 11.33 -14.22
N SER A 18 14.26 12.03 -15.23
CA SER A 18 14.94 12.35 -16.48
C SER A 18 15.38 13.82 -16.52
N ASP A 19 16.24 14.24 -15.63
CA ASP A 19 16.89 15.56 -15.71
C ASP A 19 17.97 15.67 -16.81
N VAL A 20 17.96 14.76 -17.76
CA VAL A 20 18.84 14.78 -18.92
C VAL A 20 18.13 15.49 -20.07
N ASN A 21 18.49 16.77 -20.27
CA ASN A 21 18.13 17.62 -21.42
C ASN A 21 16.64 18.02 -21.59
N LYS A 22 16.07 18.73 -20.63
CA LYS A 22 14.88 19.54 -20.89
C LYS A 22 15.31 20.82 -21.62
N GLY A 23 15.19 20.84 -22.96
CA GLY A 23 15.36 22.06 -23.76
C GLY A 23 14.32 23.12 -23.36
N GLU A 24 14.60 24.38 -23.60
CA GLU A 24 13.72 25.54 -23.30
C GLU A 24 12.28 25.42 -23.85
N ASN A 25 12.05 24.52 -24.79
CA ASN A 25 10.74 24.28 -25.44
C ASN A 25 10.00 23.01 -24.94
N TYR A 26 10.51 22.29 -23.94
CA TYR A 26 9.92 21.01 -23.50
C TYR A 26 8.47 21.13 -23.03
N GLU A 27 8.14 22.15 -22.25
CA GLU A 27 6.77 22.37 -21.78
C GLU A 27 5.80 22.73 -22.91
N GLN A 28 6.29 23.44 -23.92
CA GLN A 28 5.49 23.78 -25.07
C GLN A 28 5.22 22.53 -25.94
N GLN A 29 6.23 21.72 -26.18
CA GLN A 29 6.12 20.46 -26.91
C GLN A 29 5.20 19.45 -26.18
N LEU A 30 5.25 19.44 -24.84
CA LEU A 30 4.36 18.61 -24.05
C LEU A 30 2.91 19.05 -24.18
N LYS A 31 2.63 20.36 -24.13
CA LYS A 31 1.29 20.91 -24.36
C LYS A 31 0.78 20.58 -25.76
N GLU A 32 1.61 20.77 -26.76
CA GLU A 32 1.30 20.44 -28.15
C GLU A 32 0.99 18.94 -28.32
N THR A 33 1.75 18.06 -27.65
CA THR A 33 1.50 16.60 -27.67
C THR A 33 0.21 16.23 -27.01
N ILE A 34 -0.12 16.84 -25.88
CA ILE A 34 -1.39 16.61 -25.15
C ILE A 34 -2.56 17.14 -25.99
N ASP A 35 -2.43 18.31 -26.60
CA ASP A 35 -3.45 18.88 -27.48
C ASP A 35 -3.65 18.02 -28.73
N LEU A 36 -2.57 17.50 -29.30
CA LEU A 36 -2.60 16.60 -30.44
C LEU A 36 -3.34 15.29 -30.11
N LEU A 37 -3.00 14.66 -28.99
CA LEU A 37 -3.68 13.45 -28.50
C LEU A 37 -5.14 13.70 -28.12
N SER A 38 -5.47 14.88 -27.59
CA SER A 38 -6.85 15.23 -27.21
C SER A 38 -7.73 15.58 -28.40
N ASN A 39 -7.16 16.23 -29.42
CA ASN A 39 -7.86 16.68 -30.62
C ASN A 39 -7.91 15.59 -31.71
N ALA A 40 -7.05 14.61 -31.69
CA ALA A 40 -6.98 13.51 -32.63
C ALA A 40 -8.33 12.81 -32.78
N ASN A 41 -9.08 12.62 -31.71
CA ASN A 41 -10.40 11.99 -31.72
C ASN A 41 -11.51 12.79 -32.45
N HIS A 42 -11.27 14.04 -32.84
CA HIS A 42 -12.22 14.90 -33.49
C HIS A 42 -11.88 15.13 -34.97
N LEU A 43 -10.81 14.56 -35.48
CA LEU A 43 -10.36 14.72 -36.85
C LEU A 43 -10.83 13.57 -37.74
N PRO A 44 -11.04 13.82 -39.08
CA PRO A 44 -11.31 12.75 -40.02
C PRO A 44 -10.18 11.72 -40.06
N PRO A 45 -10.45 10.42 -40.27
CA PRO A 45 -9.46 9.34 -40.12
C PRO A 45 -8.16 9.55 -40.92
N HIS A 46 -8.24 10.07 -42.15
CA HIS A 46 -7.07 10.32 -43.00
C HIS A 46 -6.15 11.46 -42.52
N LYS A 47 -6.70 12.47 -41.83
CA LYS A 47 -5.91 13.55 -41.24
C LYS A 47 -5.29 13.10 -39.91
N HIS A 48 -6.01 12.27 -39.19
CA HIS A 48 -5.54 11.66 -37.97
C HIS A 48 -4.32 10.76 -38.20
N GLU A 49 -4.38 9.88 -39.21
CA GLU A 49 -3.29 9.02 -39.62
C GLU A 49 -2.03 9.83 -40.03
N TYR A 50 -2.25 10.90 -40.81
CA TYR A 50 -1.13 11.76 -41.23
C TYR A 50 -0.45 12.45 -40.06
N LEU A 51 -1.22 13.03 -39.15
CA LEU A 51 -0.70 13.71 -37.95
C LEU A 51 0.01 12.76 -36.98
N LEU A 52 -0.57 11.57 -36.76
CA LEU A 52 0.08 10.54 -35.94
C LEU A 52 1.39 10.06 -36.56
N ARG A 53 1.41 9.86 -37.88
CA ARG A 53 2.60 9.43 -38.61
C ARG A 53 3.68 10.51 -38.58
N GLU A 54 3.33 11.77 -38.71
CA GLU A 54 4.27 12.91 -38.58
C GLU A 54 4.79 13.02 -37.14
N ALA A 55 3.93 12.90 -36.12
CA ALA A 55 4.30 12.92 -34.72
C ALA A 55 5.21 11.71 -34.35
N LEU A 56 4.90 10.51 -34.84
CA LEU A 56 5.70 9.31 -34.60
C LEU A 56 7.08 9.34 -35.25
N THR A 57 7.27 10.15 -36.29
CA THR A 57 8.58 10.32 -36.96
C THR A 57 9.47 11.34 -36.29
N THR A 58 8.94 12.21 -35.45
CA THR A 58 9.76 13.13 -34.63
C THR A 58 10.45 12.38 -33.50
N SER A 59 11.75 12.59 -33.32
CA SER A 59 12.58 11.87 -32.33
C SER A 59 12.14 12.08 -30.89
N ASP A 60 11.39 13.13 -30.60
CA ASP A 60 11.02 13.55 -29.25
C ASP A 60 9.65 13.02 -28.80
N PHE A 61 8.77 12.67 -29.74
CA PHE A 61 7.41 12.19 -29.42
C PHE A 61 7.37 10.94 -28.52
N PRO A 62 8.19 9.92 -28.71
CA PRO A 62 8.16 8.72 -27.87
C PRO A 62 8.52 9.00 -26.42
N TYR A 63 9.42 9.94 -26.17
CA TYR A 63 9.79 10.36 -24.81
C TYR A 63 8.67 11.16 -24.16
N LEU A 64 8.06 12.09 -24.89
CA LEU A 64 6.91 12.86 -24.44
C LEU A 64 5.69 11.97 -24.15
N PHE A 65 5.44 10.98 -25.00
CA PHE A 65 4.38 10.00 -24.76
C PHE A 65 4.64 9.15 -23.52
N GLY A 66 5.86 8.68 -23.32
CA GLY A 66 6.28 7.99 -22.11
C GLY A 66 6.06 8.82 -20.85
N ASP A 67 6.42 10.10 -20.88
CA ASP A 67 6.20 11.03 -19.77
C ASP A 67 4.72 11.28 -19.49
N VAL A 68 3.88 11.36 -20.50
CA VAL A 68 2.41 11.48 -20.34
C VAL A 68 1.84 10.24 -19.66
N LEU A 69 2.25 9.05 -20.09
CA LEU A 69 1.84 7.79 -19.47
C LEU A 69 2.27 7.72 -18.01
N ASP A 70 3.51 8.08 -17.70
CA ASP A 70 4.03 8.05 -16.32
C ASP A 70 3.25 9.00 -15.41
N ARG A 71 2.90 10.19 -15.90
CA ARG A 71 2.06 11.15 -15.17
C ARG A 71 0.64 10.65 -14.95
N GLN A 72 0.03 9.99 -15.94
CA GLN A 72 -1.30 9.39 -15.79
C GLN A 72 -1.29 8.26 -14.77
N VAL A 73 -0.27 7.40 -14.79
CA VAL A 73 -0.08 6.36 -13.76
C VAL A 73 0.06 6.96 -12.38
N LEU A 74 0.87 8.01 -12.26
CA LEU A 74 1.07 8.68 -10.98
C LEU A 74 -0.21 9.33 -10.44
N ALA A 75 -0.98 10.01 -11.30
CA ALA A 75 -2.25 10.61 -10.92
C ALA A 75 -3.26 9.55 -10.47
N SER A 76 -3.38 8.46 -11.22
CA SER A 76 -4.27 7.35 -10.90
C SER A 76 -3.83 6.59 -9.66
N TYR A 77 -2.52 6.46 -9.42
CA TYR A 77 -1.97 5.85 -8.20
C TYR A 77 -2.28 6.70 -6.96
N LYS A 78 -2.11 8.03 -7.05
CA LYS A 78 -2.44 8.95 -5.96
C LYS A 78 -3.93 9.04 -5.67
N ALA A 79 -4.78 8.87 -6.68
CA ALA A 79 -6.23 8.93 -6.52
C ALA A 79 -6.81 7.75 -5.74
N VAL A 80 -6.08 6.63 -5.64
CA VAL A 80 -6.49 5.45 -4.87
C VAL A 80 -5.76 5.46 -3.55
N ASP A 81 -6.47 5.81 -2.48
CA ASP A 81 -5.90 5.73 -1.12
C ASP A 81 -6.21 4.35 -0.50
N PRO A 82 -5.22 3.47 -0.37
CA PRO A 82 -5.45 2.14 0.15
C PRO A 82 -5.70 2.17 1.65
N VAL A 83 -6.69 1.42 2.09
CA VAL A 83 -7.18 1.40 3.49
C VAL A 83 -6.10 0.99 4.51
N TRP A 84 -5.11 0.21 4.09
CA TRP A 84 -4.04 -0.29 4.97
C TRP A 84 -3.09 0.82 5.49
N LYS A 85 -2.98 1.95 4.79
CA LYS A 85 -2.11 3.06 5.21
C LYS A 85 -2.45 3.66 6.58
N GLN A 86 -3.68 3.45 7.05
CA GLN A 86 -4.15 4.01 8.31
C GLN A 86 -3.49 3.35 9.53
N PHE A 87 -3.19 2.05 9.47
CA PHE A 87 -2.70 1.26 10.60
C PHE A 87 -1.29 0.71 10.42
N VAL A 88 -0.59 1.11 9.36
CA VAL A 88 0.75 0.65 9.02
C VAL A 88 1.74 1.83 9.06
N LYS A 89 2.94 1.58 9.57
CA LYS A 89 4.03 2.55 9.56
C LYS A 89 4.72 2.55 8.21
N MET A 90 4.83 3.74 7.62
CA MET A 90 5.50 3.95 6.33
C MET A 90 6.97 4.35 6.55
N SER A 91 7.87 3.73 5.79
CA SER A 91 9.30 4.07 5.80
C SER A 91 9.92 4.00 4.40
N THR A 92 11.18 4.38 4.31
CA THR A 92 11.97 4.26 3.07
C THR A 92 13.29 3.56 3.36
N VAL A 93 13.77 2.77 2.42
CA VAL A 93 15.08 2.10 2.46
C VAL A 93 15.94 2.59 1.30
N LYS A 94 17.26 2.59 1.49
CA LYS A 94 18.21 3.14 0.50
C LYS A 94 18.61 2.13 -0.57
N ASP A 95 18.56 0.84 -0.26
CA ASP A 95 19.01 -0.23 -1.16
C ASP A 95 18.14 -1.49 -1.01
N PHE A 96 18.44 -2.53 -1.80
CA PHE A 96 17.75 -3.82 -1.75
C PHE A 96 18.30 -4.78 -0.68
N LYS A 97 19.28 -4.35 0.09
CA LYS A 97 19.82 -5.16 1.19
C LYS A 97 18.81 -5.15 2.34
N THR A 98 18.86 -6.20 3.13
CA THR A 98 18.05 -6.28 4.35
C THR A 98 18.42 -5.13 5.28
N ALA A 99 17.46 -4.25 5.52
CA ALA A 99 17.59 -3.21 6.53
C ALA A 99 17.18 -3.77 7.89
N TYR A 100 18.05 -3.60 8.86
CA TYR A 100 17.77 -4.03 10.23
C TYR A 100 17.08 -2.91 10.99
N ARG A 101 16.00 -3.26 11.66
CA ARG A 101 15.31 -2.40 12.62
C ARG A 101 15.52 -2.99 14.00
N PHE A 102 15.91 -2.17 14.94
CA PHE A 102 16.14 -2.58 16.32
C PHE A 102 15.07 -1.92 17.19
N ALA A 103 14.33 -2.74 17.92
CA ALA A 103 13.51 -2.27 19.02
C ALA A 103 14.28 -2.56 20.31
N ILE A 104 14.65 -1.51 21.02
CA ILE A 104 15.29 -1.62 22.32
C ILE A 104 14.17 -1.85 23.33
N THR A 105 14.17 -3.00 23.96
CA THR A 105 13.27 -3.34 25.06
C THR A 105 14.07 -3.47 26.34
N GLY A 106 13.51 -2.97 27.43
CA GLY A 106 14.21 -2.97 28.72
C GLY A 106 15.05 -1.71 28.99
N GLY A 107 15.47 -1.57 30.21
CA GLY A 107 16.11 -0.34 30.69
C GLY A 107 15.13 0.69 31.24
N ASP A 108 13.84 0.49 31.05
CA ASP A 108 12.76 1.35 31.52
C ASP A 108 12.12 0.80 32.81
N GLN A 109 12.84 -0.08 33.51
CA GLN A 109 12.39 -0.64 34.78
C GLN A 109 12.16 0.46 35.80
N TYR A 110 11.20 0.26 36.71
CA TYR A 110 11.03 1.16 37.84
C TYR A 110 12.30 1.29 38.64
N LEU A 111 12.57 2.46 39.18
CA LEU A 111 13.72 2.69 40.00
C LEU A 111 13.47 2.07 41.39
N ALA A 112 14.25 1.04 41.73
CA ALA A 112 14.18 0.41 43.04
C ALA A 112 14.67 1.36 44.11
N GLU A 113 14.09 1.28 45.32
CA GLU A 113 14.56 2.03 46.49
C GLU A 113 15.97 1.54 46.88
N VAL A 114 16.92 2.46 46.96
CA VAL A 114 18.28 2.18 47.37
C VAL A 114 18.48 2.71 48.79
N ALA A 115 18.81 1.82 49.73
CA ALA A 115 19.11 2.22 51.10
C ALA A 115 20.39 3.07 51.18
N GLU A 116 20.56 3.80 52.29
CA GLU A 116 21.77 4.59 52.52
C GLU A 116 23.01 3.71 52.37
N LYS A 117 23.94 4.06 51.47
CA LYS A 117 25.13 3.26 51.09
C LYS A 117 24.81 1.92 50.40
N GLY A 118 23.54 1.74 49.89
CA GLY A 118 23.18 0.58 49.12
C GLY A 118 23.75 0.61 47.68
N GLU A 119 23.84 -0.56 47.05
CA GLU A 119 24.28 -0.73 45.68
C GLU A 119 23.09 -0.48 44.73
N TYR A 120 23.33 0.23 43.62
CA TYR A 120 22.35 0.41 42.56
C TYR A 120 22.23 -0.87 41.72
N LEU A 121 21.03 -1.31 41.46
CA LEU A 121 20.76 -2.46 40.59
C LEU A 121 21.10 -2.12 39.13
N ALA A 122 21.78 -3.02 38.45
CA ALA A 122 22.06 -2.91 37.04
C ALA A 122 20.76 -3.20 36.23
N SER A 123 20.50 -2.37 35.25
CA SER A 123 19.38 -2.57 34.29
C SER A 123 19.89 -3.29 33.05
N GLU A 124 19.21 -4.35 32.64
CA GLU A 124 19.51 -5.07 31.42
C GLU A 124 18.66 -4.52 30.26
N ARG A 125 19.26 -4.45 29.08
CA ARG A 125 18.59 -4.08 27.84
C ARG A 125 18.63 -5.27 26.91
N ASP A 126 17.49 -5.53 26.26
CA ASP A 126 17.38 -6.54 25.22
C ASP A 126 17.08 -5.87 23.88
N GLU A 127 17.56 -6.44 22.79
CA GLU A 127 17.40 -5.91 21.44
C GLU A 127 16.59 -6.90 20.60
N ALA A 128 15.37 -6.53 20.23
CA ALA A 128 14.63 -7.23 19.20
C ALA A 128 15.03 -6.71 17.82
N LYS A 129 15.40 -7.61 16.92
CA LYS A 129 15.84 -7.32 15.56
C LYS A 129 14.77 -7.73 14.55
N TYR A 130 14.34 -6.79 13.72
CA TYR A 130 13.44 -7.04 12.59
C TYR A 130 14.16 -6.84 11.27
N GLU A 131 13.84 -7.66 10.28
CA GLU A 131 14.48 -7.68 8.97
C GLU A 131 13.53 -7.16 7.91
N LEU A 132 13.76 -5.94 7.44
CA LEU A 132 12.97 -5.30 6.40
C LEU A 132 13.70 -5.36 5.06
N ALA A 133 13.10 -5.98 4.07
CA ALA A 133 13.64 -6.04 2.72
C ALA A 133 12.58 -5.65 1.69
N VAL A 134 12.98 -4.84 0.72
CA VAL A 134 12.13 -4.48 -0.41
C VAL A 134 12.38 -5.39 -1.60
N LYS A 135 11.31 -5.69 -2.34
CA LYS A 135 11.36 -6.52 -3.56
C LYS A 135 10.80 -5.73 -4.74
N LYS A 136 11.24 -6.12 -5.90
CA LYS A 136 10.81 -5.52 -7.15
C LYS A 136 9.62 -6.29 -7.72
N TYR A 137 8.52 -5.59 -7.99
CA TYR A 137 7.32 -6.09 -8.64
C TYR A 137 7.12 -5.38 -9.97
N GLY A 138 6.61 -6.07 -10.97
CA GLY A 138 6.37 -5.45 -12.26
C GLY A 138 5.64 -6.36 -13.23
N ARG A 139 5.08 -5.74 -14.25
CA ARG A 139 4.50 -6.38 -15.43
C ARG A 139 4.92 -5.63 -16.67
N GLN A 140 4.98 -6.34 -17.78
CA GLN A 140 5.13 -5.74 -19.11
C GLN A 140 3.86 -5.96 -19.92
N PHE A 141 3.66 -5.08 -20.88
CA PHE A 141 2.66 -5.21 -21.92
C PHE A 141 3.28 -4.75 -23.21
N ASP A 142 2.76 -5.24 -24.28
CA ASP A 142 3.15 -4.90 -25.64
C ASP A 142 1.97 -4.26 -26.40
N ILE A 143 2.32 -3.45 -27.37
CA ILE A 143 1.40 -2.83 -28.29
C ILE A 143 1.88 -3.17 -29.67
N SER A 144 1.01 -3.78 -30.47
CA SER A 144 1.36 -4.10 -31.86
C SER A 144 1.37 -2.85 -32.72
N TRP A 145 2.18 -2.87 -33.74
CA TRP A 145 2.26 -1.80 -34.72
C TRP A 145 0.91 -1.56 -35.43
N GLU A 146 0.15 -2.63 -35.69
CA GLU A 146 -1.20 -2.53 -36.27
C GLU A 146 -2.18 -1.78 -35.35
N THR A 147 -2.09 -2.02 -34.04
CA THR A 147 -2.91 -1.30 -33.04
C THR A 147 -2.59 0.19 -33.03
N LEU A 148 -1.31 0.54 -33.17
CA LEU A 148 -0.88 1.95 -33.28
C LEU A 148 -1.42 2.63 -34.54
N ILE A 149 -1.46 1.92 -35.68
CA ILE A 149 -1.97 2.47 -36.97
C ILE A 149 -3.48 2.52 -37.01
N ASN A 150 -4.15 1.49 -36.50
CA ASN A 150 -5.61 1.37 -36.54
C ASN A 150 -6.32 2.30 -35.53
N ASP A 151 -5.57 3.10 -34.77
CA ASP A 151 -6.10 4.13 -33.87
C ASP A 151 -6.94 3.60 -32.71
N ASP A 152 -6.54 2.47 -32.14
CA ASP A 152 -7.12 1.98 -30.89
C ASP A 152 -6.54 2.76 -29.67
N LEU A 153 -6.41 4.09 -29.81
CA LEU A 153 -5.90 4.99 -28.77
C LEU A 153 -6.72 4.92 -27.47
N GLY A 154 -7.97 4.48 -27.55
CA GLY A 154 -8.79 4.21 -26.39
C GLY A 154 -8.20 3.11 -25.48
N ALA A 155 -7.66 2.05 -26.06
CA ALA A 155 -6.99 0.98 -25.32
C ALA A 155 -5.69 1.46 -24.67
N LEU A 156 -4.93 2.33 -25.36
CA LEU A 156 -3.71 2.93 -24.83
C LEU A 156 -3.98 3.88 -23.66
N LYS A 157 -5.05 4.66 -23.75
CA LYS A 157 -5.44 5.63 -22.72
C LYS A 157 -5.82 4.98 -21.39
N ASP A 158 -6.43 3.79 -21.41
CA ASP A 158 -6.84 3.06 -20.20
C ASP A 158 -5.70 2.27 -19.55
N THR A 159 -4.65 2.00 -20.28
CA THR A 159 -3.54 1.16 -19.81
C THR A 159 -2.83 1.72 -18.58
N PRO A 160 -2.46 3.02 -18.51
CA PRO A 160 -1.82 3.60 -17.33
C PRO A 160 -2.65 3.45 -16.06
N GLU A 161 -3.96 3.69 -16.17
CA GLU A 161 -4.87 3.58 -15.03
C GLU A 161 -4.95 2.13 -14.52
N ARG A 162 -5.00 1.16 -15.42
CA ARG A 162 -4.99 -0.27 -15.06
C ARG A 162 -3.69 -0.67 -14.34
N PHE A 163 -2.54 -0.11 -14.75
CA PHE A 163 -1.26 -0.37 -14.08
C PHE A 163 -1.16 0.29 -12.71
N ALA A 164 -1.65 1.51 -12.57
CA ALA A 164 -1.74 2.18 -11.28
C ALA A 164 -2.58 1.37 -10.29
N ARG A 165 -3.76 0.91 -10.72
CA ARG A 165 -4.62 0.03 -9.92
C ARG A 165 -3.93 -1.30 -9.59
N ALA A 166 -3.18 -1.89 -10.52
CA ALA A 166 -2.44 -3.11 -10.28
C ALA A 166 -1.33 -2.93 -9.24
N ALA A 167 -0.63 -1.79 -9.24
CA ALA A 167 0.37 -1.44 -8.25
C ALA A 167 -0.25 -1.34 -6.85
N VAL A 168 -1.31 -0.56 -6.68
CA VAL A 168 -2.04 -0.42 -5.40
C VAL A 168 -2.56 -1.77 -4.89
N ARG A 169 -3.11 -2.61 -5.78
CA ARG A 169 -3.56 -3.97 -5.42
C ARG A 169 -2.41 -4.85 -4.97
N THR A 170 -1.24 -4.70 -5.57
CA THR A 170 -0.04 -5.46 -5.19
C THR A 170 0.42 -5.08 -3.79
N GLU A 171 0.51 -3.78 -3.50
CA GLU A 171 0.83 -3.29 -2.16
C GLU A 171 -0.16 -3.80 -1.12
N HIS A 172 -1.45 -3.65 -1.37
CA HIS A 172 -2.48 -4.09 -0.45
C HIS A 172 -2.38 -5.61 -0.17
N ARG A 173 -2.21 -6.42 -1.22
CA ARG A 173 -2.03 -7.87 -1.05
C ARG A 173 -0.82 -8.24 -0.21
N ILE A 174 0.29 -7.53 -0.39
CA ILE A 174 1.51 -7.76 0.39
C ILE A 174 1.27 -7.40 1.85
N VAL A 175 0.67 -6.25 2.12
CA VAL A 175 0.38 -5.82 3.49
C VAL A 175 -0.58 -6.77 4.18
N THR A 176 -1.68 -7.16 3.52
CA THR A 176 -2.63 -8.14 4.09
C THR A 176 -1.93 -9.48 4.40
N ALA A 177 -1.02 -9.93 3.52
CA ALA A 177 -0.27 -11.17 3.75
C ALA A 177 0.70 -11.10 4.95
N LEU A 178 1.09 -9.90 5.40
CA LEU A 178 1.94 -9.76 6.58
C LEU A 178 1.20 -10.06 7.88
N TYR A 179 -0.09 -9.72 7.95
CA TYR A 179 -0.86 -9.89 9.19
C TYR A 179 -1.94 -10.98 9.13
N ALA A 180 -2.47 -11.31 7.94
CA ALA A 180 -3.52 -12.30 7.83
C ALA A 180 -3.01 -13.68 8.31
N ARG A 181 -3.53 -14.12 9.45
CA ARG A 181 -3.22 -15.42 10.06
C ARG A 181 -1.71 -15.72 10.18
N ASN A 182 -0.93 -14.71 10.57
CA ASN A 182 0.51 -14.87 10.68
C ASN A 182 0.90 -15.63 11.95
N ALA A 183 1.29 -16.91 11.80
CA ALA A 183 1.64 -17.80 12.90
C ALA A 183 2.88 -17.37 13.71
N VAL A 184 3.68 -16.43 13.22
CA VAL A 184 4.80 -15.87 13.97
C VAL A 184 4.32 -14.75 14.88
N THR A 185 3.40 -13.92 14.41
CA THR A 185 2.85 -12.78 15.15
C THR A 185 1.80 -13.22 16.17
N TYR A 186 0.87 -14.08 15.76
CA TYR A 186 -0.24 -14.51 16.61
C TYR A 186 0.04 -15.89 17.17
N THR A 187 0.24 -15.96 18.47
CA THR A 187 0.46 -17.23 19.17
C THR A 187 -0.23 -17.21 20.53
N ALA A 188 -0.56 -18.37 21.04
CA ALA A 188 -1.11 -18.48 22.39
C ALA A 188 -0.14 -17.94 23.46
N ALA A 189 1.17 -18.07 23.24
CA ALA A 189 2.21 -17.56 24.14
C ALA A 189 2.25 -16.02 24.19
N HIS A 190 1.89 -15.35 23.07
CA HIS A 190 1.81 -13.89 23.01
C HIS A 190 0.53 -13.32 23.64
N GLY A 191 -0.48 -14.18 23.91
CA GLY A 191 -1.77 -13.74 24.46
C GLY A 191 -2.56 -12.80 23.54
N ASN A 192 -2.24 -12.77 22.25
CA ASN A 192 -2.79 -11.84 21.28
C ASN A 192 -3.69 -12.48 20.22
N MET A 193 -4.30 -13.63 20.58
CA MET A 193 -5.23 -14.31 19.68
C MET A 193 -6.38 -14.99 20.41
N VAL A 194 -7.54 -15.09 19.74
CA VAL A 194 -8.70 -15.85 20.17
C VAL A 194 -9.45 -16.45 18.99
N ALA A 195 -9.93 -17.67 19.12
CA ALA A 195 -10.71 -18.32 18.05
C ALA A 195 -12.17 -17.85 17.96
N THR A 196 -12.62 -16.94 18.83
CA THR A 196 -14.02 -16.54 18.95
C THR A 196 -14.43 -15.56 17.85
N ALA A 197 -15.61 -15.79 17.26
CA ALA A 197 -16.19 -14.86 16.28
C ALA A 197 -16.37 -13.45 16.84
N LEU A 198 -16.46 -12.45 15.95
CA LEU A 198 -16.62 -11.07 16.31
C LEU A 198 -17.96 -10.81 17.01
N THR A 199 -17.89 -10.48 18.28
CA THR A 199 -18.99 -10.06 19.14
C THR A 199 -18.53 -8.92 20.02
N ILE A 200 -19.44 -8.23 20.72
CA ILE A 200 -19.05 -7.19 21.69
C ILE A 200 -18.15 -7.78 22.77
N ALA A 201 -18.46 -8.98 23.28
CA ALA A 201 -17.68 -9.62 24.34
C ALA A 201 -16.28 -10.03 23.87
N SER A 202 -16.16 -10.62 22.68
CA SER A 202 -14.84 -11.00 22.13
C SER A 202 -13.97 -9.77 21.83
N LEU A 203 -14.61 -8.67 21.40
CA LEU A 203 -13.93 -7.40 21.17
C LEU A 203 -13.46 -6.77 22.49
N GLU A 204 -14.29 -6.80 23.55
CA GLU A 204 -13.89 -6.36 24.89
C GLU A 204 -12.67 -7.16 25.38
N THR A 205 -12.68 -8.49 25.23
CA THR A 205 -11.54 -9.36 25.58
C THR A 205 -10.28 -8.99 24.78
N GLY A 206 -10.40 -8.72 23.47
CA GLY A 206 -9.27 -8.30 22.65
C GLY A 206 -8.68 -6.96 23.08
N LEU A 207 -9.52 -5.99 23.39
CA LEU A 207 -9.11 -4.68 23.90
C LEU A 207 -8.43 -4.78 25.26
N GLU A 208 -8.94 -5.62 26.16
CA GLU A 208 -8.35 -5.90 27.45
C GLU A 208 -6.99 -6.60 27.31
N SER A 209 -6.90 -7.61 26.44
CA SER A 209 -5.65 -8.31 26.18
C SER A 209 -4.55 -7.39 25.62
N MET A 210 -4.89 -6.47 24.71
CA MET A 210 -3.93 -5.48 24.20
C MET A 210 -3.49 -4.48 25.28
N ALA A 211 -4.41 -4.03 26.12
CA ALA A 211 -4.11 -3.12 27.22
C ALA A 211 -3.26 -3.76 28.33
N ALA A 212 -3.41 -5.07 28.52
CA ALA A 212 -2.68 -5.86 29.50
C ALA A 212 -1.28 -6.30 29.04
N GLN A 213 -0.91 -6.01 27.80
CA GLN A 213 0.43 -6.36 27.29
C GLN A 213 1.54 -5.66 28.10
N THR A 214 2.58 -6.42 28.37
CA THR A 214 3.74 -5.95 29.12
C THR A 214 5.01 -5.97 28.27
N ASP A 215 6.00 -5.24 28.69
CA ASP A 215 7.35 -5.30 28.12
C ASP A 215 8.12 -6.57 28.59
N ALA A 216 9.38 -6.69 28.21
CA ALA A 216 10.24 -7.79 28.64
C ALA A 216 10.49 -7.83 30.15
N ASN A 217 10.27 -6.71 30.85
CA ASN A 217 10.46 -6.56 32.29
C ASN A 217 9.14 -6.68 33.07
N THR A 218 8.06 -7.13 32.43
CA THR A 218 6.70 -7.21 33.00
C THR A 218 6.06 -5.87 33.36
N GLU A 219 6.63 -4.75 32.87
CA GLU A 219 6.03 -3.43 33.03
C GLU A 219 4.91 -3.20 32.00
N PRO A 220 3.78 -2.57 32.38
CA PRO A 220 2.65 -2.35 31.49
C PRO A 220 2.99 -1.32 30.39
N ILE A 221 2.80 -1.71 29.14
CA ILE A 221 3.05 -0.83 27.97
C ILE A 221 1.91 0.18 27.77
N MET A 222 0.72 -0.07 28.35
CA MET A 222 -0.49 0.74 28.16
C MET A 222 -0.94 0.88 26.71
N ASN A 223 -0.70 -0.16 25.93
CA ASN A 223 -1.08 -0.19 24.51
C ASN A 223 -2.61 -0.22 24.33
N ARG A 224 -3.12 0.57 23.38
CA ARG A 224 -4.56 0.66 23.10
C ARG A 224 -4.81 0.42 21.61
N ALA A 225 -5.82 -0.42 21.32
CA ALA A 225 -6.30 -0.57 19.97
C ALA A 225 -6.93 0.74 19.48
N LYS A 226 -6.62 1.11 18.24
CA LYS A 226 -7.19 2.26 17.54
C LYS A 226 -7.94 1.84 16.28
N PHE A 227 -7.52 0.78 15.64
CA PHE A 227 -8.11 0.28 14.40
C PHE A 227 -8.64 -1.13 14.60
N ILE A 228 -9.83 -1.37 14.02
CA ILE A 228 -10.38 -2.71 13.86
C ILE A 228 -10.44 -3.03 12.36
N VAL A 229 -9.73 -4.07 11.94
CA VAL A 229 -9.67 -4.52 10.54
C VAL A 229 -10.51 -5.78 10.40
N VAL A 230 -11.45 -5.75 9.47
CA VAL A 230 -12.40 -6.85 9.24
C VAL A 230 -12.52 -7.16 7.74
N PRO A 231 -12.86 -8.39 7.36
CA PRO A 231 -13.25 -8.70 5.99
C PRO A 231 -14.62 -8.10 5.65
N PRO A 232 -14.98 -7.98 4.37
CA PRO A 232 -16.28 -7.47 3.93
C PRO A 232 -17.47 -8.24 4.53
N ALA A 233 -17.32 -9.54 4.80
CA ALA A 233 -18.36 -10.37 5.41
C ALA A 233 -18.75 -9.92 6.83
N LEU A 234 -17.80 -9.36 7.58
CA LEU A 234 -18.02 -8.90 8.96
C LEU A 234 -18.27 -7.38 9.05
N GLU A 235 -18.25 -6.64 7.93
CA GLU A 235 -18.42 -5.19 7.95
C GLU A 235 -19.69 -4.75 8.67
N MET A 236 -20.84 -5.34 8.33
CA MET A 236 -22.12 -4.96 8.92
C MET A 236 -22.17 -5.27 10.42
N THR A 237 -21.62 -6.43 10.82
CA THR A 237 -21.51 -6.82 12.22
C THR A 237 -20.63 -5.83 13.00
N ALA A 238 -19.46 -5.49 12.46
CA ALA A 238 -18.56 -4.53 13.08
C ALA A 238 -19.21 -3.15 13.21
N ARG A 239 -19.90 -2.67 12.16
CA ARG A 239 -20.64 -1.39 12.21
C ARG A 239 -21.73 -1.42 13.29
N GLN A 240 -22.50 -2.49 13.38
CA GLN A 240 -23.53 -2.64 14.42
C GLN A 240 -22.91 -2.59 15.82
N ILE A 241 -21.78 -3.28 16.05
CA ILE A 241 -21.08 -3.27 17.35
C ILE A 241 -20.59 -1.87 17.68
N LEU A 242 -19.99 -1.15 16.73
CA LEU A 242 -19.39 0.16 16.96
C LEU A 242 -20.40 1.31 17.03
N THR A 243 -21.63 1.13 16.52
CA THR A 243 -22.68 2.17 16.54
C THR A 243 -23.81 1.89 17.54
N SER A 244 -23.92 0.65 18.04
CA SER A 244 -24.96 0.28 18.99
C SER A 244 -24.77 1.02 20.32
N ALA A 245 -25.81 1.73 20.76
CA ALA A 245 -25.79 2.43 22.05
C ALA A 245 -25.89 1.47 23.24
N THR A 246 -26.51 0.31 23.06
CA THR A 246 -26.77 -0.64 24.13
C THR A 246 -26.28 -2.05 23.77
N LYS A 247 -25.82 -2.80 24.77
CA LYS A 247 -25.59 -4.23 24.69
C LYS A 247 -26.51 -4.95 25.66
N VAL A 248 -26.89 -6.16 25.32
CA VAL A 248 -27.65 -7.05 26.26
C VAL A 248 -26.63 -7.78 27.12
N TRP A 249 -26.64 -7.54 28.39
CA TRP A 249 -25.81 -8.25 29.36
C TRP A 249 -26.68 -9.33 30.05
N SER A 250 -26.23 -10.57 30.03
CA SER A 250 -26.85 -11.66 30.76
C SER A 250 -25.95 -12.07 31.91
N ASP A 251 -26.46 -11.95 33.13
CA ASP A 251 -25.81 -12.53 34.29
C ASP A 251 -26.02 -14.06 34.25
N ASN A 252 -24.92 -14.81 34.13
CA ASN A 252 -24.99 -16.29 34.10
C ASN A 252 -25.38 -16.94 35.44
N ALA A 253 -25.68 -16.15 36.44
CA ALA A 253 -26.21 -16.62 37.72
C ALA A 253 -27.74 -16.86 37.64
N ALA A 254 -28.14 -18.01 37.10
CA ALA A 254 -29.46 -18.64 37.31
C ALA A 254 -30.73 -17.80 37.00
N GLY A 255 -30.86 -17.27 35.76
CA GLY A 255 -32.16 -16.73 35.34
C GLY A 255 -32.09 -15.83 34.11
N PRO A 256 -33.19 -15.66 33.35
CA PRO A 256 -33.24 -14.96 32.06
C PRO A 256 -33.31 -13.42 32.22
N ALA A 257 -32.61 -12.84 33.18
CA ALA A 257 -32.55 -11.39 33.31
C ALA A 257 -31.47 -10.81 32.42
N ALA A 258 -31.79 -10.59 31.15
CA ALA A 258 -30.99 -9.84 30.24
C ALA A 258 -31.29 -8.33 30.44
N TYR A 259 -30.34 -7.57 30.95
CA TYR A 259 -30.52 -6.14 31.15
C TYR A 259 -29.80 -5.37 30.00
N PRO A 260 -30.45 -4.36 29.40
CA PRO A 260 -29.77 -3.48 28.49
C PRO A 260 -28.75 -2.64 29.27
N THR A 261 -27.48 -2.73 28.88
CA THR A 261 -26.39 -1.92 29.41
C THR A 261 -25.78 -1.06 28.31
N ASN A 262 -25.07 -0.01 28.67
CA ASN A 262 -24.38 0.81 27.67
C ASN A 262 -23.28 0.01 26.98
N ASN A 263 -23.17 0.19 25.67
CA ASN A 263 -22.06 -0.34 24.89
C ASN A 263 -20.84 0.57 25.03
N VAL A 264 -19.92 0.21 25.90
CA VAL A 264 -18.68 0.99 26.14
C VAL A 264 -17.74 0.95 24.93
N VAL A 265 -17.73 -0.15 24.17
CA VAL A 265 -16.88 -0.31 22.98
C VAL A 265 -17.19 0.76 21.93
N ALA A 266 -18.45 1.14 21.74
CA ALA A 266 -18.83 2.20 20.82
C ALA A 266 -18.26 3.58 21.20
N GLN A 267 -17.94 3.80 22.48
CA GLN A 267 -17.39 5.06 22.99
C GLN A 267 -15.85 5.10 22.90
N MET A 268 -15.18 3.98 22.64
CA MET A 268 -13.73 3.91 22.57
C MET A 268 -13.12 4.53 21.30
N GLY A 269 -13.96 4.87 20.31
CA GLY A 269 -13.52 5.56 19.10
C GLY A 269 -12.68 4.72 18.15
N LEU A 270 -12.91 3.41 18.12
CA LEU A 270 -12.23 2.51 17.18
C LEU A 270 -12.57 2.86 15.73
N THR A 271 -11.54 2.96 14.91
CA THR A 271 -11.69 3.19 13.47
C THR A 271 -11.87 1.86 12.75
N LEU A 272 -13.02 1.69 12.08
CA LEU A 272 -13.29 0.50 11.27
C LEU A 272 -12.56 0.58 9.91
N VAL A 273 -11.78 -0.44 9.61
CA VAL A 273 -11.11 -0.64 8.33
C VAL A 273 -11.62 -1.96 7.71
N VAL A 274 -12.10 -1.90 6.48
CA VAL A 274 -12.57 -3.10 5.77
C VAL A 274 -11.51 -3.50 4.75
N ASP A 275 -10.92 -4.69 4.93
CA ASP A 275 -9.92 -5.22 4.02
C ASP A 275 -10.51 -6.32 3.11
N PRO A 276 -10.68 -6.05 1.81
CA PRO A 276 -11.24 -7.01 0.85
C PRO A 276 -10.28 -8.16 0.51
N TYR A 277 -8.99 -8.06 0.85
CA TYR A 277 -8.01 -9.10 0.54
C TYR A 277 -7.90 -10.19 1.61
N LEU A 278 -8.45 -9.98 2.80
CA LEU A 278 -8.46 -11.00 3.87
C LEU A 278 -8.97 -12.36 3.37
N PRO A 279 -10.16 -12.50 2.76
CA PRO A 279 -10.67 -13.79 2.30
C PRO A 279 -9.90 -14.35 1.08
N ILE A 280 -9.08 -13.53 0.42
CA ILE A 280 -8.26 -13.97 -0.72
C ILE A 280 -6.91 -14.52 -0.25
N ILE A 281 -6.32 -13.92 0.78
CA ILE A 281 -5.03 -14.31 1.33
C ILE A 281 -5.17 -15.47 2.31
N ASP A 282 -6.10 -15.35 3.25
CA ASP A 282 -6.46 -16.42 4.17
C ASP A 282 -7.70 -17.14 3.66
N THR A 283 -7.49 -18.27 3.02
CA THR A 283 -8.57 -19.10 2.46
C THR A 283 -9.30 -19.94 3.51
N THR A 284 -8.78 -20.01 4.73
CA THR A 284 -9.36 -20.79 5.82
C THR A 284 -10.33 -19.96 6.65
N ASP A 285 -9.84 -18.88 7.24
CA ASP A 285 -10.59 -18.07 8.20
C ASP A 285 -10.71 -16.61 7.76
N GLY A 286 -10.31 -16.26 6.54
CA GLY A 286 -10.29 -14.88 6.05
C GLY A 286 -11.67 -14.21 5.95
N ALA A 287 -12.77 -14.98 6.02
CA ALA A 287 -14.13 -14.44 6.08
C ALA A 287 -14.60 -14.17 7.52
N THR A 288 -13.99 -14.79 8.52
CA THR A 288 -14.37 -14.75 9.94
C THR A 288 -13.34 -14.08 10.83
N GLY A 289 -12.10 -14.00 10.37
CA GLY A 289 -10.99 -13.37 11.09
C GLY A 289 -11.17 -11.86 11.21
N TRP A 290 -10.88 -11.32 12.39
CA TRP A 290 -10.86 -9.88 12.67
C TRP A 290 -9.60 -9.52 13.44
N TYR A 291 -9.13 -8.30 13.25
CA TYR A 291 -7.83 -7.88 13.78
C TYR A 291 -7.96 -6.52 14.45
N LEU A 292 -7.23 -6.32 15.54
CA LEU A 292 -7.04 -5.01 16.16
C LEU A 292 -5.61 -4.55 15.95
N PHE A 293 -5.45 -3.25 15.77
CA PHE A 293 -4.14 -2.60 15.65
C PHE A 293 -4.09 -1.35 16.53
N SER A 294 -2.93 -1.10 17.12
CA SER A 294 -2.61 0.15 17.81
C SER A 294 -2.39 1.29 16.82
N ASP A 295 -2.19 2.50 17.32
CA ASP A 295 -1.72 3.62 16.50
C ASP A 295 -0.27 3.34 16.07
N PRO A 296 0.06 3.33 14.76
CA PRO A 296 1.43 3.12 14.29
C PRO A 296 2.42 4.22 14.75
N LYS A 297 1.91 5.32 15.31
CA LYS A 297 2.74 6.37 15.92
C LYS A 297 3.22 6.01 17.32
N ASP A 298 2.46 5.18 18.03
CA ASP A 298 2.80 4.73 19.38
C ASP A 298 3.64 3.45 19.27
N ILE A 299 3.02 2.35 18.83
CA ILE A 299 3.70 1.07 18.62
C ILE A 299 3.21 0.52 17.28
N ALA A 300 4.14 0.32 16.34
CA ALA A 300 3.81 -0.21 15.03
C ALA A 300 3.79 -1.75 15.04
N ALA A 301 2.68 -2.33 14.57
CA ALA A 301 2.58 -3.77 14.32
C ALA A 301 3.24 -4.17 12.99
N ILE A 302 3.18 -3.29 12.01
CA ILE A 302 3.66 -3.53 10.65
C ILE A 302 4.42 -2.29 10.17
N GLU A 303 5.59 -2.49 9.62
CA GLU A 303 6.33 -1.48 8.86
C GLU A 303 6.37 -1.89 7.39
N VAL A 304 6.06 -0.95 6.50
CA VAL A 304 6.24 -1.10 5.06
C VAL A 304 7.23 -0.07 4.56
N ALA A 305 7.96 -0.43 3.53
CA ALA A 305 8.96 0.45 2.95
C ALA A 305 8.93 0.46 1.44
N HIS A 306 9.23 1.63 0.90
CA HIS A 306 9.59 1.85 -0.49
C HIS A 306 11.09 2.08 -0.63
N LEU A 307 11.63 1.88 -1.82
CA LEU A 307 13.01 2.25 -2.13
C LEU A 307 13.08 3.77 -2.32
N SER A 308 14.02 4.41 -1.64
CA SER A 308 14.25 5.87 -1.76
C SER A 308 14.52 6.27 -3.21
N GLY A 309 13.78 7.27 -3.71
CA GLY A 309 13.80 7.69 -5.11
C GLY A 309 12.95 6.84 -6.07
N HIS A 310 12.34 5.73 -5.58
CA HIS A 310 11.47 4.83 -6.36
C HIS A 310 10.20 4.47 -5.56
N GLU A 311 9.63 5.48 -4.92
CA GLU A 311 8.48 5.32 -4.01
C GLU A 311 7.15 5.12 -4.76
N ARG A 312 7.19 5.17 -6.08
CA ARG A 312 6.02 5.16 -6.96
C ARG A 312 6.18 4.11 -8.05
N PRO A 313 5.09 3.62 -8.64
CA PRO A 313 5.18 2.80 -9.84
C PRO A 313 5.76 3.62 -10.99
N GLU A 314 6.75 3.06 -11.66
CA GLU A 314 7.44 3.66 -12.80
C GLU A 314 7.13 2.89 -14.08
N ILE A 315 6.88 3.61 -15.18
CA ILE A 315 6.75 3.02 -16.50
C ILE A 315 8.04 3.24 -17.29
N CYS A 316 8.51 2.18 -17.94
CA CYS A 316 9.64 2.22 -18.85
C CYS A 316 9.25 1.60 -20.19
N MET A 317 9.75 2.17 -21.27
CA MET A 317 9.59 1.65 -22.63
C MET A 317 10.89 0.95 -23.06
N LYS A 318 10.78 -0.13 -23.80
CA LYS A 318 11.94 -0.77 -24.46
C LYS A 318 12.34 0.07 -25.68
N ALA A 319 13.62 0.44 -25.81
CA ALA A 319 14.14 1.04 -27.03
C ALA A 319 14.05 0.02 -28.20
N SER A 320 13.86 0.53 -29.42
CA SER A 320 13.89 -0.32 -30.62
C SER A 320 15.26 -0.97 -30.79
N ASP A 321 15.28 -2.26 -31.10
CA ASP A 321 16.49 -3.02 -31.43
C ASP A 321 16.75 -3.10 -32.95
N LYS A 322 15.96 -2.38 -33.76
CA LYS A 322 16.13 -2.25 -35.20
C LYS A 322 17.26 -1.31 -35.58
N VAL A 323 17.92 -1.61 -36.69
CA VAL A 323 18.91 -0.74 -37.32
C VAL A 323 18.58 -0.59 -38.80
N THR A 324 18.63 0.64 -39.34
CA THR A 324 18.42 0.84 -40.78
C THR A 324 19.63 0.38 -41.59
N VAL A 325 19.37 -0.23 -42.74
CA VAL A 325 20.44 -0.74 -43.65
C VAL A 325 21.36 0.37 -44.16
N GLY A 326 20.87 1.60 -44.22
CA GLY A 326 21.65 2.77 -44.67
C GLY A 326 22.32 3.57 -43.54
N GLY A 327 22.23 3.11 -42.29
CA GLY A 327 22.64 3.87 -41.12
C GLY A 327 21.63 4.99 -40.80
N GLY A 328 21.33 5.18 -39.54
CA GLY A 328 20.40 6.19 -39.03
C GLY A 328 19.70 5.71 -37.76
N ALA A 329 19.30 6.64 -36.91
CA ALA A 329 18.57 6.33 -35.70
C ALA A 329 17.13 5.91 -36.07
N ILE A 330 16.67 4.82 -35.48
CA ILE A 330 15.28 4.38 -35.57
C ILE A 330 14.57 4.87 -34.30
N GLY A 331 13.37 5.44 -34.49
CA GLY A 331 12.56 5.93 -33.37
C GLY A 331 12.19 4.80 -32.40
N PRO A 332 12.11 5.05 -31.10
CA PRO A 332 11.75 4.04 -30.10
C PRO A 332 10.39 3.38 -30.34
N MET A 333 9.47 4.07 -31.01
CA MET A 333 8.12 3.57 -31.37
C MET A 333 8.10 2.64 -32.61
N SER A 334 9.23 2.39 -33.23
CA SER A 334 9.34 1.48 -34.39
C SER A 334 9.19 0.01 -34.00
N GLY A 335 9.06 -0.29 -32.72
CA GLY A 335 8.92 -1.65 -32.23
C GLY A 335 10.23 -2.44 -32.25
N ASP A 336 10.13 -3.72 -31.94
CA ASP A 336 11.26 -4.65 -31.98
C ASP A 336 11.40 -5.28 -33.39
N PHE A 337 12.56 -5.87 -33.65
CA PHE A 337 12.88 -6.46 -34.95
C PHE A 337 12.03 -7.70 -35.26
N ALA A 338 11.64 -8.45 -34.22
CA ALA A 338 10.99 -9.75 -34.39
C ALA A 338 9.48 -9.66 -34.65
N THR A 339 8.80 -8.72 -33.98
CA THR A 339 7.32 -8.66 -33.92
C THR A 339 6.72 -7.29 -34.21
N ASP A 340 7.54 -6.27 -34.47
CA ASP A 340 7.14 -4.88 -34.62
C ASP A 340 6.37 -4.29 -33.40
N ASN A 341 6.43 -4.96 -32.23
CA ASN A 341 5.73 -4.53 -31.03
C ASN A 341 6.55 -3.51 -30.24
N VAL A 342 5.85 -2.57 -29.62
CA VAL A 342 6.40 -1.64 -28.63
C VAL A 342 6.11 -2.19 -27.24
N PHE A 343 7.15 -2.39 -26.42
CA PHE A 343 7.05 -2.96 -25.09
C PHE A 343 7.14 -1.88 -24.01
N TYR A 344 6.19 -1.91 -23.09
CA TYR A 344 6.19 -1.11 -21.87
C TYR A 344 6.28 -2.01 -20.65
N ARG A 345 6.89 -1.50 -19.61
CA ARG A 345 7.03 -2.19 -18.32
C ARG A 345 6.70 -1.24 -17.19
N VAL A 346 5.80 -1.66 -16.31
CA VAL A 346 5.60 -1.02 -15.00
C VAL A 346 6.45 -1.71 -13.95
N ARG A 347 7.07 -0.94 -13.07
CA ARG A 347 7.90 -1.39 -11.96
C ARG A 347 7.47 -0.72 -10.67
N LEU A 348 7.31 -1.50 -9.62
CA LEU A 348 7.08 -1.06 -8.25
C LEU A 348 8.11 -1.70 -7.33
N VAL A 349 8.68 -0.96 -6.40
CA VAL A 349 9.59 -1.48 -5.38
C VAL A 349 8.94 -1.28 -4.01
N PHE A 350 8.60 -2.38 -3.36
CA PHE A 350 7.84 -2.40 -2.13
C PHE A 350 8.24 -3.57 -1.24
N GLY A 351 8.11 -3.42 0.08
CA GLY A 351 8.33 -4.49 1.03
C GLY A 351 7.75 -4.13 2.37
N GLY A 352 7.67 -5.11 3.26
CA GLY A 352 7.20 -4.89 4.61
C GLY A 352 7.58 -6.02 5.54
N VAL A 353 7.46 -5.75 6.82
CA VAL A 353 7.74 -6.68 7.92
C VAL A 353 6.74 -6.44 9.05
N THR A 354 6.43 -7.51 9.78
CA THR A 354 5.76 -7.39 11.07
C THR A 354 6.79 -7.00 12.12
N GLU A 355 6.51 -5.94 12.88
CA GLU A 355 7.36 -5.46 13.96
C GLU A 355 6.93 -6.07 15.30
N ASP A 356 6.13 -5.37 16.08
CA ASP A 356 5.79 -5.80 17.44
C ASP A 356 4.42 -6.52 17.49
N TYR A 357 4.43 -7.76 17.96
CA TYR A 357 3.21 -8.56 18.14
C TYR A 357 2.24 -7.97 19.19
N ARG A 358 2.76 -7.15 20.11
CA ARG A 358 1.97 -6.50 21.17
C ARG A 358 1.05 -5.42 20.62
N ALA A 359 1.39 -4.87 19.45
CA ALA A 359 0.63 -3.84 18.76
C ALA A 359 -0.57 -4.38 17.97
N THR A 360 -0.82 -5.70 18.00
CA THR A 360 -1.89 -6.32 17.23
C THR A 360 -2.53 -7.48 17.96
N TYR A 361 -3.81 -7.74 17.65
CA TYR A 361 -4.59 -8.85 18.20
C TYR A 361 -5.44 -9.49 17.09
N MET A 362 -5.58 -10.79 17.08
CA MET A 362 -6.35 -11.56 16.12
C MET A 362 -7.51 -12.29 16.80
N GLY A 363 -8.70 -12.22 16.21
CA GLY A 363 -9.85 -13.01 16.64
C GLY A 363 -10.55 -13.69 15.49
N GLY A 364 -11.38 -14.67 15.81
CA GLY A 364 -12.21 -15.37 14.83
C GLY A 364 -11.46 -16.33 13.90
N SER A 365 -10.20 -16.61 14.20
CA SER A 365 -9.33 -17.51 13.45
C SER A 365 -8.61 -18.47 14.36
N THR A 366 -8.37 -19.67 13.86
CA THR A 366 -7.52 -20.71 14.50
C THR A 366 -6.26 -20.86 13.67
N LEU A 367 -5.09 -20.89 14.30
CA LEU A 367 -3.83 -21.13 13.63
C LEU A 367 -3.64 -22.61 13.29
#